data_d1ce1e6b467a6b34071eecbee6efa7f7
#
_entry.id   d1ce1e6b467a6b34071eecbee6efa7f7
#
_cell.length_a   1.000
_cell.length_b   1.000
_cell.length_c   1.000
_cell.angle_alpha   90.00
_cell.angle_beta   90.00
_cell.angle_gamma   90.00
#
_symmetry.space_group_name_H-M   'P 1'
#
loop_
_entity.id
_entity.type
_entity.pdbx_description
1 polymer ?
#
loop_
_entity_poly.entity_id
_entity_poly.type
_entity_poly.pdbx_seq_one_letter_code
_entity_poly.pdbx_strand_id
1 'polypeptide(L)'
;MADGSATSPRKRHALDLFQGLPAHYDSMGAALSFGQDPRWRRALVRAIDPRPGDRVLDVATGTGMVAEALARRSGCTIVALDQSDAMLARAHDRLQRDPALSSQICLVRGEAERLPFADAEFDALTFTYLLRYVDDPLATMRELARVVKPGGRIGMVEFGVPPAPALRALWRVQTRIALPLLGRLVSPAWLEVGRFLGPNIEQIHALEPDLVGLWERAGVGDVSLERMSFGAGIVMRGVRDGNGAL
;
A
#
# COMPACT_ATOMS: atom_id res chain seq x y z
N MET A 1 -9.65 -12.73 -27.21
CA MET A 1 -10.02 -11.30 -27.37
C MET A 1 -9.99 -10.69 -25.98
N ALA A 2 -8.98 -9.87 -25.68
CA ALA A 2 -8.83 -9.24 -24.38
C ALA A 2 -9.84 -8.11 -24.28
N ASP A 3 -10.82 -8.29 -23.41
CA ASP A 3 -11.71 -7.22 -22.99
C ASP A 3 -10.86 -6.22 -22.18
N GLY A 4 -10.49 -5.13 -22.84
CA GLY A 4 -9.78 -4.02 -22.20
C GLY A 4 -10.75 -3.29 -21.30
N SER A 5 -10.91 -3.77 -20.06
CA SER A 5 -11.58 -3.03 -19.00
C SER A 5 -10.97 -1.63 -18.94
N ALA A 6 -11.71 -0.65 -19.44
CA ALA A 6 -11.25 0.74 -19.46
C ALA A 6 -11.01 1.18 -18.01
N THR A 7 -9.76 1.53 -17.69
CA THR A 7 -9.37 2.08 -16.38
C THR A 7 -10.40 3.12 -15.93
N SER A 8 -10.96 2.96 -14.72
CA SER A 8 -11.99 3.86 -14.23
C SER A 8 -11.49 5.32 -14.17
N PRO A 9 -12.39 6.31 -14.24
CA PRO A 9 -12.02 7.71 -14.07
C PRO A 9 -11.29 7.98 -12.75
N ARG A 10 -11.64 7.27 -11.68
CA ARG A 10 -11.02 7.37 -10.36
C ARG A 10 -9.58 6.85 -10.36
N LYS A 11 -9.35 5.68 -10.97
CA LYS A 11 -8.01 5.09 -11.09
C LYS A 11 -7.12 5.95 -11.99
N ARG A 12 -7.63 6.47 -13.11
CA ARG A 12 -6.91 7.40 -13.97
C ARG A 12 -6.51 8.67 -13.24
N HIS A 13 -7.45 9.30 -12.54
CA HIS A 13 -7.16 10.51 -11.75
C HIS A 13 -6.07 10.25 -10.70
N ALA A 14 -6.11 9.12 -10.00
CA ALA A 14 -5.08 8.75 -9.05
C ALA A 14 -3.70 8.58 -9.72
N LEU A 15 -3.65 7.90 -10.87
CA LEU A 15 -2.41 7.73 -11.65
C LEU A 15 -1.82 9.08 -12.09
N ASP A 16 -2.64 9.95 -12.66
CA ASP A 16 -2.22 11.29 -13.11
C ASP A 16 -1.70 12.13 -11.93
N LEU A 17 -2.37 12.04 -10.78
CA LEU A 17 -1.98 12.72 -9.56
C LEU A 17 -0.58 12.28 -9.09
N PHE A 18 -0.30 10.98 -9.10
CA PHE A 18 0.99 10.45 -8.65
C PHE A 18 2.13 10.63 -9.65
N GLN A 19 1.86 10.76 -10.96
CA GLN A 19 2.89 11.04 -11.96
C GLN A 19 3.61 12.39 -11.73
N GLY A 20 2.92 13.37 -11.16
CA GLY A 20 3.48 14.71 -10.88
C GLY A 20 4.19 14.86 -9.53
N LEU A 21 4.18 13.86 -8.64
CA LEU A 21 4.56 14.02 -7.24
C LEU A 21 5.92 13.43 -6.79
N PRO A 22 6.68 12.66 -7.59
CA PRO A 22 7.77 11.81 -7.03
C PRO A 22 8.85 12.59 -6.26
N ALA A 23 9.10 13.86 -6.59
CA ALA A 23 10.23 14.62 -6.05
C ALA A 23 10.21 14.80 -4.52
N HIS A 24 9.03 14.95 -3.92
CA HIS A 24 8.87 15.18 -2.47
C HIS A 24 7.91 14.18 -1.83
N TYR A 25 7.61 13.07 -2.51
CA TYR A 25 6.57 12.13 -2.10
C TYR A 25 6.80 11.59 -0.67
N ASP A 26 8.01 11.11 -0.36
CA ASP A 26 8.31 10.50 0.93
C ASP A 26 8.26 11.53 2.08
N SER A 27 8.84 12.71 1.88
CA SER A 27 8.86 13.78 2.89
C SER A 27 7.47 14.35 3.12
N MET A 28 6.68 14.51 2.06
CA MET A 28 5.31 14.97 2.16
C MET A 28 4.39 13.90 2.75
N GLY A 29 4.54 12.62 2.39
CA GLY A 29 3.83 11.51 3.02
C GLY A 29 4.07 11.46 4.52
N ALA A 30 5.31 11.65 4.96
CA ALA A 30 5.66 11.77 6.37
C ALA A 30 5.02 13.00 7.02
N ALA A 31 5.09 14.17 6.38
CA ALA A 31 4.47 15.39 6.89
C ALA A 31 2.93 15.28 6.99
N LEU A 32 2.28 14.71 5.96
CA LEU A 32 0.83 14.49 5.90
C LEU A 32 0.34 13.53 6.99
N SER A 33 1.17 12.58 7.41
CA SER A 33 0.89 11.66 8.51
C SER A 33 1.39 12.16 9.88
N PHE A 34 1.85 13.42 9.99
CA PHE A 34 2.57 13.92 11.18
C PHE A 34 3.74 13.02 11.60
N GLY A 35 4.52 12.50 10.63
CA GLY A 35 5.63 11.62 10.90
C GLY A 35 5.22 10.19 11.32
N GLN A 36 3.94 9.83 11.22
CA GLN A 36 3.47 8.51 11.65
C GLN A 36 3.65 7.43 10.58
N ASP A 37 3.62 7.77 9.29
CA ASP A 37 3.79 6.80 8.19
C ASP A 37 5.03 5.90 8.35
N PRO A 38 6.23 6.40 8.66
CA PRO A 38 7.39 5.56 8.89
C PRO A 38 7.22 4.59 10.07
N ARG A 39 6.41 4.95 11.08
CA ARG A 39 6.10 4.08 12.22
C ARG A 39 5.15 2.97 11.81
N TRP A 40 4.12 3.27 10.99
CA TRP A 40 3.18 2.28 10.47
C TRP A 40 3.87 1.28 9.54
N ARG A 41 4.73 1.75 8.63
CA ARG A 41 5.53 0.87 7.75
C ARG A 41 6.46 -0.03 8.55
N ARG A 42 7.11 0.47 9.60
CA ARG A 42 7.91 -0.38 10.51
C ARG A 42 7.07 -1.42 11.24
N ALA A 43 5.82 -1.09 11.60
CA ALA A 43 4.89 -2.05 12.19
C ALA A 43 4.51 -3.15 11.18
N LEU A 44 4.22 -2.79 9.92
CA LEU A 44 3.99 -3.75 8.83
C LEU A 44 5.19 -4.69 8.65
N VAL A 45 6.41 -4.16 8.53
CA VAL A 45 7.63 -4.96 8.35
C VAL A 45 7.83 -5.94 9.50
N ARG A 46 7.53 -5.52 10.75
CA ARG A 46 7.56 -6.42 11.92
C ARG A 46 6.46 -7.47 11.89
N ALA A 47 5.26 -7.10 11.44
CA ALA A 47 4.11 -8.01 11.39
C ALA A 47 4.30 -9.11 10.33
N ILE A 48 4.93 -8.78 9.20
CA ILE A 48 5.28 -9.75 8.15
C ILE A 48 6.45 -10.62 8.58
N ASP A 49 7.43 -10.06 9.28
CA ASP A 49 8.61 -10.78 9.80
C ASP A 49 9.21 -11.76 8.77
N PRO A 50 9.70 -11.28 7.61
CA PRO A 50 10.22 -12.15 6.57
C PRO A 50 11.47 -12.88 7.05
N ARG A 51 11.69 -14.09 6.56
CA ARG A 51 12.84 -14.95 6.92
C ARG A 51 13.92 -14.85 5.86
N PRO A 52 15.18 -15.13 6.20
CA PRO A 52 16.22 -15.30 5.20
C PRO A 52 15.81 -16.40 4.19
N GLY A 53 15.91 -16.07 2.90
CA GLY A 53 15.50 -16.96 1.81
C GLY A 53 14.04 -16.84 1.39
N ASP A 54 13.17 -16.12 2.13
CA ASP A 54 11.82 -15.80 1.68
C ASP A 54 11.88 -14.97 0.38
N ARG A 55 10.96 -15.23 -0.53
CA ARG A 55 10.66 -14.41 -1.68
C ARG A 55 9.41 -13.58 -1.39
N VAL A 56 9.55 -12.28 -1.26
CA VAL A 56 8.48 -11.36 -0.87
C VAL A 56 8.07 -10.48 -2.05
N LEU A 57 6.77 -10.30 -2.24
CA LEU A 57 6.21 -9.34 -3.19
C LEU A 57 5.76 -8.07 -2.44
N ASP A 58 6.25 -6.90 -2.84
CA ASP A 58 5.77 -5.60 -2.36
C ASP A 58 4.99 -4.91 -3.47
N VAL A 59 3.66 -4.89 -3.36
CA VAL A 59 2.73 -4.36 -4.38
C VAL A 59 2.40 -2.90 -4.07
N ALA A 60 2.32 -2.08 -5.12
CA ALA A 60 2.25 -0.63 -5.01
C ALA A 60 3.42 -0.09 -4.17
N THR A 61 4.62 -0.55 -4.52
CA THR A 61 5.86 -0.28 -3.76
C THR A 61 6.21 1.21 -3.71
N GLY A 62 5.69 2.01 -4.64
CA GLY A 62 5.97 3.43 -4.75
C GLY A 62 7.47 3.69 -4.89
N THR A 63 8.04 4.45 -3.98
CA THR A 63 9.48 4.77 -3.94
C THR A 63 10.35 3.67 -3.30
N GLY A 64 9.78 2.47 -3.03
CA GLY A 64 10.51 1.31 -2.52
C GLY A 64 10.82 1.31 -1.02
N MET A 65 10.17 2.16 -0.22
CA MET A 65 10.47 2.27 1.22
C MET A 65 10.21 0.99 2.01
N VAL A 66 9.11 0.27 1.72
CA VAL A 66 8.79 -0.99 2.41
C VAL A 66 9.69 -2.10 1.90
N ALA A 67 9.91 -2.20 0.59
CA ALA A 67 10.83 -3.15 -0.02
C ALA A 67 12.24 -3.03 0.59
N GLU A 68 12.79 -1.81 0.70
CA GLU A 68 14.07 -1.54 1.36
C GLU A 68 14.07 -2.02 2.82
N ALA A 69 13.02 -1.68 3.59
CA ALA A 69 12.94 -2.02 5.01
C ALA A 69 12.85 -3.55 5.24
N LEU A 70 12.14 -4.28 4.36
CA LEU A 70 12.05 -5.74 4.37
C LEU A 70 13.40 -6.39 4.07
N ALA A 71 14.08 -5.96 2.99
CA ALA A 71 15.39 -6.48 2.60
C ALA A 71 16.44 -6.28 3.71
N ARG A 72 16.51 -5.08 4.30
CA ARG A 72 17.44 -4.79 5.40
C ARG A 72 17.17 -5.60 6.67
N ARG A 73 15.91 -5.99 6.91
CA ARG A 73 15.54 -6.70 8.13
C ARG A 73 15.98 -8.16 8.13
N SER A 74 15.87 -8.85 6.99
CA SER A 74 16.01 -10.30 6.95
C SER A 74 16.94 -10.83 5.86
N GLY A 75 17.37 -9.97 4.93
CA GLY A 75 18.12 -10.43 3.76
C GLY A 75 17.29 -11.29 2.80
N CYS A 76 15.95 -11.16 2.83
CA CYS A 76 15.05 -11.80 1.88
C CYS A 76 15.15 -11.18 0.48
N THR A 77 14.69 -11.90 -0.55
CA THR A 77 14.58 -11.35 -1.90
C THR A 77 13.22 -10.69 -2.10
N ILE A 78 13.21 -9.50 -2.70
CA ILE A 78 12.00 -8.71 -2.90
C ILE A 78 11.74 -8.52 -4.40
N VAL A 79 10.50 -8.76 -4.80
CA VAL A 79 9.96 -8.23 -6.05
C VAL A 79 9.09 -7.02 -5.68
N ALA A 80 9.47 -5.84 -6.14
CA ALA A 80 8.82 -4.58 -5.83
C ALA A 80 8.06 -4.09 -7.07
N LEU A 81 6.74 -4.19 -7.03
CA LEU A 81 5.87 -3.91 -8.17
C LEU A 81 5.14 -2.59 -8.00
N ASP A 82 5.13 -1.77 -9.05
CA ASP A 82 4.30 -0.56 -9.13
C ASP A 82 3.83 -0.33 -10.58
N GLN A 83 2.69 0.33 -10.73
CA GLN A 83 2.17 0.70 -12.04
C GLN A 83 2.75 2.03 -12.57
N SER A 84 3.38 2.84 -11.72
CA SER A 84 3.91 4.15 -12.04
C SER A 84 5.41 4.09 -12.37
N ASP A 85 5.76 4.38 -13.62
CA ASP A 85 7.17 4.47 -14.04
C ASP A 85 7.92 5.55 -13.23
N ALA A 86 7.26 6.65 -12.88
CA ALA A 86 7.86 7.72 -12.10
C ALA A 86 8.20 7.27 -10.66
N MET A 87 7.37 6.43 -10.04
CA MET A 87 7.64 5.84 -8.73
C MET A 87 8.77 4.82 -8.81
N LEU A 88 8.76 3.92 -9.82
CA LEU A 88 9.82 2.95 -10.04
C LEU A 88 11.17 3.62 -10.31
N ALA A 89 11.20 4.71 -11.05
CA ALA A 89 12.43 5.49 -11.25
C ALA A 89 13.00 6.00 -9.91
N ARG A 90 12.14 6.49 -9.00
CA ARG A 90 12.57 6.89 -7.65
C ARG A 90 13.02 5.73 -6.78
N ALA A 91 12.34 4.58 -6.87
CA ALA A 91 12.79 3.36 -6.21
C ALA A 91 14.16 2.94 -6.74
N HIS A 92 14.38 2.98 -8.04
CA HIS A 92 15.67 2.72 -8.66
C HIS A 92 16.77 3.65 -8.14
N ASP A 93 16.55 4.97 -8.15
CA ASP A 93 17.50 5.96 -7.63
C ASP A 93 17.84 5.70 -6.14
N ARG A 94 16.88 5.25 -5.35
CA ARG A 94 17.09 4.87 -3.95
C ARG A 94 17.99 3.65 -3.83
N LEU A 95 17.74 2.60 -4.62
CA LEU A 95 18.49 1.36 -4.58
C LEU A 95 19.94 1.53 -5.09
N GLN A 96 20.17 2.41 -6.06
CA GLN A 96 21.52 2.71 -6.57
C GLN A 96 22.47 3.26 -5.50
N ARG A 97 21.94 3.78 -4.40
CA ARG A 97 22.75 4.30 -3.27
C ARG A 97 23.28 3.18 -2.35
N ASP A 98 22.76 1.95 -2.50
CA ASP A 98 23.16 0.80 -1.71
C ASP A 98 23.19 -0.47 -2.57
N PRO A 99 24.38 -0.86 -3.07
CA PRO A 99 24.54 -2.04 -3.93
C PRO A 99 24.05 -3.34 -3.30
N ALA A 100 24.09 -3.48 -1.97
CA ALA A 100 23.60 -4.66 -1.28
C ALA A 100 22.08 -4.79 -1.44
N LEU A 101 21.33 -3.68 -1.39
CA LEU A 101 19.90 -3.67 -1.64
C LEU A 101 19.55 -3.91 -3.11
N SER A 102 20.33 -3.34 -4.03
CA SER A 102 20.13 -3.54 -5.46
C SER A 102 20.19 -5.02 -5.87
N SER A 103 21.00 -5.83 -5.18
CA SER A 103 21.07 -7.28 -5.44
C SER A 103 19.89 -8.09 -4.87
N GLN A 104 19.15 -7.53 -3.92
CA GLN A 104 18.03 -8.19 -3.24
C GLN A 104 16.66 -7.76 -3.76
N ILE A 105 16.56 -6.61 -4.44
CA ILE A 105 15.28 -6.00 -4.82
C ILE A 105 15.20 -5.88 -6.33
N CYS A 106 14.22 -6.56 -6.94
CA CYS A 106 13.90 -6.47 -8.36
C CYS A 106 12.67 -5.55 -8.53
N LEU A 107 12.81 -4.48 -9.33
CA LEU A 107 11.71 -3.59 -9.66
C LEU A 107 10.95 -4.12 -10.87
N VAL A 108 9.62 -4.20 -10.78
CA VAL A 108 8.73 -4.70 -11.82
C VAL A 108 7.59 -3.71 -12.06
N ARG A 109 7.33 -3.39 -13.33
CA ARG A 109 6.12 -2.64 -13.69
C ARG A 109 4.94 -3.58 -13.81
N GLY A 110 3.82 -3.25 -13.14
CA GLY A 110 2.59 -4.04 -13.19
C GLY A 110 1.47 -3.43 -12.39
N GLU A 111 0.28 -3.99 -12.56
CA GLU A 111 -0.95 -3.58 -11.87
C GLU A 111 -1.32 -4.60 -10.80
N ALA A 112 -1.85 -4.13 -9.67
CA ALA A 112 -2.23 -4.98 -8.54
C ALA A 112 -3.45 -5.87 -8.85
N GLU A 113 -4.32 -5.42 -9.75
CA GLU A 113 -5.52 -6.14 -10.16
C GLU A 113 -5.21 -7.29 -11.13
N ARG A 114 -4.00 -7.34 -11.69
CA ARG A 114 -3.55 -8.39 -12.61
C ARG A 114 -2.04 -8.57 -12.50
N LEU A 115 -1.62 -9.38 -11.57
CA LEU A 115 -0.21 -9.61 -11.28
C LEU A 115 0.43 -10.55 -12.32
N PRO A 116 1.61 -10.20 -12.87
CA PRO A 116 2.31 -11.01 -13.87
C PRO A 116 3.10 -12.17 -13.23
N PHE A 117 2.50 -12.85 -12.25
CA PHE A 117 3.15 -13.91 -11.47
C PHE A 117 2.28 -15.16 -11.43
N ALA A 118 2.91 -16.31 -11.26
CA ALA A 118 2.23 -17.59 -11.08
C ALA A 118 1.52 -17.66 -9.71
N ASP A 119 0.59 -18.62 -9.60
CA ASP A 119 -0.04 -18.95 -8.32
C ASP A 119 1.01 -19.46 -7.34
N ALA A 120 0.87 -19.09 -6.08
CA ALA A 120 1.71 -19.57 -4.98
C ALA A 120 3.23 -19.36 -5.22
N GLU A 121 3.62 -18.22 -5.79
CA GLU A 121 5.01 -17.92 -6.10
C GLU A 121 5.77 -17.29 -4.90
N PHE A 122 5.07 -16.56 -4.02
CA PHE A 122 5.69 -15.77 -2.95
C PHE A 122 5.43 -16.34 -1.55
N ASP A 123 6.41 -16.23 -0.66
CA ASP A 123 6.31 -16.64 0.75
C ASP A 123 5.58 -15.59 1.59
N ALA A 124 5.64 -14.32 1.17
CA ALA A 124 4.89 -13.23 1.78
C ALA A 124 4.60 -12.13 0.77
N LEU A 125 3.59 -11.30 1.08
CA LEU A 125 3.22 -10.13 0.29
C LEU A 125 2.92 -8.94 1.19
N THR A 126 3.38 -7.75 0.76
CA THR A 126 3.02 -6.47 1.38
C THR A 126 2.42 -5.51 0.38
N PHE A 127 1.56 -4.62 0.85
CA PHE A 127 1.10 -3.48 0.09
C PHE A 127 0.76 -2.30 1.00
N THR A 128 0.88 -1.09 0.46
CA THR A 128 0.55 0.11 1.23
C THR A 128 -0.32 1.06 0.43
N TYR A 129 -1.42 1.52 1.06
CA TYR A 129 -2.32 2.53 0.49
C TYR A 129 -2.93 2.16 -0.88
N LEU A 130 -3.17 0.87 -1.13
CA LEU A 130 -3.59 0.34 -2.43
C LEU A 130 -5.12 0.31 -2.59
N LEU A 131 -5.84 -0.29 -1.63
CA LEU A 131 -7.24 -0.69 -1.82
C LEU A 131 -8.20 0.47 -2.12
N ARG A 132 -7.83 1.68 -1.72
CA ARG A 132 -8.63 2.87 -2.03
C ARG A 132 -8.50 3.36 -3.48
N TYR A 133 -7.59 2.78 -4.27
CA TYR A 133 -7.34 3.18 -5.67
C TYR A 133 -7.78 2.12 -6.68
N VAL A 134 -8.13 0.93 -6.25
CA VAL A 134 -8.62 -0.14 -7.11
C VAL A 134 -10.13 -0.05 -7.30
N ASP A 135 -10.63 -0.61 -8.40
CA ASP A 135 -12.05 -0.56 -8.73
C ASP A 135 -12.85 -1.62 -7.95
N ASP A 136 -12.29 -2.81 -7.76
CA ASP A 136 -12.85 -3.91 -6.99
C ASP A 136 -11.85 -4.38 -5.92
N PRO A 137 -12.01 -3.93 -4.65
CA PRO A 137 -11.13 -4.34 -3.57
C PRO A 137 -11.12 -5.85 -3.32
N LEU A 138 -12.26 -6.54 -3.46
CA LEU A 138 -12.32 -7.99 -3.23
C LEU A 138 -11.62 -8.78 -4.33
N ALA A 139 -11.86 -8.44 -5.59
CA ALA A 139 -11.16 -9.07 -6.71
C ALA A 139 -9.65 -8.82 -6.63
N THR A 140 -9.24 -7.61 -6.26
CA THR A 140 -7.82 -7.28 -6.04
C THR A 140 -7.23 -8.09 -4.91
N MET A 141 -7.89 -8.20 -3.76
CA MET A 141 -7.41 -9.02 -2.64
C MET A 141 -7.29 -10.50 -3.00
N ARG A 142 -8.21 -11.04 -3.80
CA ARG A 142 -8.09 -12.41 -4.34
C ARG A 142 -6.87 -12.57 -5.23
N GLU A 143 -6.60 -11.60 -6.09
CA GLU A 143 -5.41 -11.62 -6.95
C GLU A 143 -4.12 -11.53 -6.14
N LEU A 144 -4.09 -10.68 -5.08
CA LEU A 144 -2.97 -10.61 -4.15
C LEU A 144 -2.76 -11.95 -3.41
N ALA A 145 -3.85 -12.58 -2.96
CA ALA A 145 -3.80 -13.88 -2.28
C ALA A 145 -3.36 -15.00 -3.22
N ARG A 146 -3.77 -14.99 -4.50
CA ARG A 146 -3.45 -16.01 -5.50
C ARG A 146 -1.96 -16.26 -5.62
N VAL A 147 -1.15 -15.20 -5.65
CA VAL A 147 0.30 -15.28 -5.86
C VAL A 147 1.10 -15.65 -4.61
N VAL A 148 0.46 -15.62 -3.44
CA VAL A 148 1.10 -16.01 -2.17
C VAL A 148 0.93 -17.51 -1.96
N LYS A 149 1.94 -18.21 -1.47
CA LYS A 149 1.88 -19.63 -1.11
C LYS A 149 0.85 -19.89 -0.02
N PRO A 150 0.17 -21.07 -0.01
CA PRO A 150 -0.62 -21.50 1.14
C PRO A 150 0.19 -21.39 2.44
N GLY A 151 -0.38 -20.78 3.48
CA GLY A 151 0.34 -20.48 4.72
C GLY A 151 1.29 -19.28 4.65
N GLY A 152 1.40 -18.64 3.49
CA GLY A 152 2.19 -17.41 3.32
C GLY A 152 1.51 -16.18 3.93
N ARG A 153 2.29 -15.19 4.26
CA ARG A 153 1.84 -14.02 5.03
C ARG A 153 1.50 -12.85 4.11
N ILE A 154 0.39 -12.19 4.40
CA ILE A 154 -0.03 -10.98 3.69
C ILE A 154 -0.13 -9.83 4.70
N GLY A 155 0.36 -8.65 4.34
CA GLY A 155 0.27 -7.49 5.22
C GLY A 155 0.03 -6.18 4.49
N MET A 156 -0.65 -5.27 5.19
CA MET A 156 -1.09 -3.99 4.66
C MET A 156 -0.86 -2.84 5.64
N VAL A 157 -0.53 -1.66 5.09
CA VAL A 157 -0.76 -0.37 5.77
C VAL A 157 -1.81 0.41 4.99
N GLU A 158 -2.78 0.96 5.71
CA GLU A 158 -3.77 1.86 5.13
C GLU A 158 -4.07 3.01 6.10
N PHE A 159 -4.56 4.13 5.57
CA PHE A 159 -5.11 5.18 6.40
C PHE A 159 -6.44 4.72 7.00
N GLY A 160 -6.65 5.07 8.26
CA GLY A 160 -7.90 4.84 8.97
C GLY A 160 -8.68 6.12 9.24
N VAL A 161 -9.92 5.93 9.65
CA VAL A 161 -10.77 6.99 10.20
C VAL A 161 -10.88 6.77 11.70
N PRO A 162 -10.50 7.74 12.55
CA PRO A 162 -10.59 7.61 14.01
C PRO A 162 -11.99 7.23 14.47
N PRO A 163 -12.15 6.21 15.33
CA PRO A 163 -13.46 5.76 15.79
C PRO A 163 -14.13 6.75 16.76
N ALA A 164 -13.33 7.45 17.59
CA ALA A 164 -13.86 8.41 18.56
C ALA A 164 -14.32 9.70 17.85
N PRO A 165 -15.57 10.18 18.11
CA PRO A 165 -16.16 11.33 17.40
C PRO A 165 -15.30 12.60 17.47
N ALA A 166 -14.72 12.93 18.63
CA ALA A 166 -13.89 14.12 18.80
C ALA A 166 -12.59 14.03 17.99
N LEU A 167 -11.94 12.86 18.01
CA LEU A 167 -10.71 12.62 17.21
C LEU A 167 -11.04 12.61 15.71
N ARG A 168 -12.17 12.08 15.32
CA ARG A 168 -12.64 12.11 13.93
C ARG A 168 -12.90 13.54 13.46
N ALA A 169 -13.50 14.37 14.29
CA ALA A 169 -13.69 15.78 13.96
C ALA A 169 -12.34 16.50 13.74
N LEU A 170 -11.38 16.30 14.64
CA LEU A 170 -10.02 16.84 14.50
C LEU A 170 -9.32 16.32 13.24
N TRP A 171 -9.41 15.02 12.97
CA TRP A 171 -8.88 14.37 11.77
C TRP A 171 -9.50 14.97 10.49
N ARG A 172 -10.83 15.24 10.50
CA ARG A 172 -11.50 15.92 9.36
C ARG A 172 -11.01 17.35 9.16
N VAL A 173 -10.82 18.11 10.22
CA VAL A 173 -10.22 19.46 10.12
C VAL A 173 -8.83 19.36 9.50
N GLN A 174 -8.01 18.42 9.97
CA GLN A 174 -6.68 18.19 9.42
C GLN A 174 -6.76 17.84 7.92
N THR A 175 -7.52 16.82 7.54
CA THR A 175 -7.53 16.29 6.17
C THR A 175 -8.25 17.18 5.17
N ARG A 176 -9.24 17.96 5.59
CA ARG A 176 -10.05 18.82 4.71
C ARG A 176 -9.61 20.28 4.68
N ILE A 177 -8.85 20.73 5.67
CA ILE A 177 -8.43 22.13 5.80
C ILE A 177 -6.90 22.22 5.85
N ALA A 178 -6.25 21.61 6.85
CA ALA A 178 -4.82 21.78 7.06
C ALA A 178 -3.99 21.19 5.91
N LEU A 179 -4.30 19.98 5.44
CA LEU A 179 -3.58 19.35 4.33
C LEU A 179 -3.67 20.14 3.01
N PRO A 180 -4.86 20.58 2.55
CA PRO A 180 -4.95 21.43 1.36
C PRO A 180 -4.17 22.74 1.51
N LEU A 181 -4.24 23.39 2.67
CA LEU A 181 -3.51 24.64 2.91
C LEU A 181 -1.99 24.43 2.87
N LEU A 182 -1.49 23.39 3.54
CA LEU A 182 -0.07 23.03 3.51
C LEU A 182 0.36 22.63 2.09
N GLY A 183 -0.45 21.83 1.40
CA GLY A 183 -0.19 21.44 0.00
C GLY A 183 -0.08 22.65 -0.92
N ARG A 184 -0.92 23.66 -0.73
CA ARG A 184 -0.87 24.93 -1.50
C ARG A 184 0.46 25.67 -1.36
N LEU A 185 1.08 25.59 -0.18
CA LEU A 185 2.40 26.21 0.07
C LEU A 185 3.53 25.48 -0.66
N VAL A 186 3.33 24.21 -1.06
CA VAL A 186 4.35 23.42 -1.75
C VAL A 186 4.19 23.52 -3.26
N SER A 187 3.00 23.16 -3.80
CA SER A 187 2.71 23.27 -5.23
C SER A 187 1.21 23.06 -5.50
N PRO A 188 0.71 23.43 -6.72
CA PRO A 188 -0.66 23.14 -7.14
C PRO A 188 -0.99 21.63 -7.08
N ALA A 189 -0.07 20.75 -7.45
CA ALA A 189 -0.26 19.30 -7.39
C ALA A 189 -0.45 18.81 -5.94
N TRP A 190 0.32 19.35 -4.98
CA TRP A 190 0.16 19.01 -3.57
C TRP A 190 -1.13 19.57 -2.94
N LEU A 191 -1.63 20.72 -3.42
CA LEU A 191 -2.96 21.19 -3.05
C LEU A 191 -4.04 20.18 -3.47
N GLU A 192 -3.93 19.63 -4.67
CA GLU A 192 -4.88 18.65 -5.20
C GLU A 192 -4.84 17.35 -4.40
N VAL A 193 -3.64 16.82 -4.08
CA VAL A 193 -3.47 15.68 -3.16
C VAL A 193 -4.13 15.95 -1.80
N GLY A 194 -3.91 17.11 -1.21
CA GLY A 194 -4.50 17.47 0.06
C GLY A 194 -6.04 17.48 0.02
N ARG A 195 -6.64 17.95 -1.09
CA ARG A 195 -8.10 17.95 -1.30
C ARG A 195 -8.65 16.55 -1.54
N PHE A 196 -7.90 15.71 -2.23
CA PHE A 196 -8.30 14.36 -2.62
C PHE A 196 -8.24 13.35 -1.47
N LEU A 197 -7.22 13.46 -0.60
CA LEU A 197 -6.86 12.40 0.35
C LEU A 197 -7.97 12.11 1.37
N GLY A 198 -8.48 13.12 2.07
CA GLY A 198 -9.48 12.93 3.12
C GLY A 198 -10.77 12.26 2.63
N PRO A 199 -11.43 12.81 1.59
CA PRO A 199 -12.61 12.17 0.99
C PRO A 199 -12.34 10.75 0.47
N ASN A 200 -11.18 10.49 -0.12
CA ASN A 200 -10.82 9.18 -0.64
C ASN A 200 -10.65 8.14 0.48
N ILE A 201 -10.06 8.53 1.64
CA ILE A 201 -9.98 7.67 2.82
C ILE A 201 -11.39 7.38 3.38
N GLU A 202 -12.23 8.39 3.54
CA GLU A 202 -13.60 8.17 4.03
C GLU A 202 -14.39 7.25 3.09
N GLN A 203 -14.19 7.38 1.78
CA GLN A 203 -14.89 6.58 0.78
C GLN A 203 -14.56 5.09 0.87
N ILE A 204 -13.29 4.69 1.00
CA ILE A 204 -12.96 3.24 1.11
C ILE A 204 -13.56 2.63 2.36
N HIS A 205 -13.55 3.34 3.51
CA HIS A 205 -14.16 2.85 4.74
C HIS A 205 -15.69 2.85 4.73
N ALA A 206 -16.31 3.62 3.84
CA ALA A 206 -17.75 3.56 3.61
C ALA A 206 -18.14 2.41 2.68
N LEU A 207 -17.33 2.14 1.66
CA LEU A 207 -17.54 1.04 0.71
C LEU A 207 -17.22 -0.33 1.34
N GLU A 208 -16.13 -0.40 2.11
CA GLU A 208 -15.66 -1.60 2.79
C GLU A 208 -15.52 -1.33 4.30
N PRO A 209 -16.64 -1.33 5.04
CA PRO A 209 -16.64 -1.06 6.48
C PRO A 209 -16.03 -2.21 7.28
N ASP A 210 -16.00 -3.43 6.72
CA ASP A 210 -15.42 -4.64 7.28
C ASP A 210 -14.21 -5.12 6.48
N LEU A 211 -13.06 -4.49 6.73
CA LEU A 211 -11.80 -4.88 6.09
C LEU A 211 -11.34 -6.28 6.48
N VAL A 212 -11.67 -6.76 7.69
CA VAL A 212 -11.33 -8.13 8.12
C VAL A 212 -12.12 -9.14 7.29
N GLY A 213 -13.43 -8.99 7.22
CA GLY A 213 -14.29 -9.85 6.40
C GLY A 213 -13.97 -9.74 4.89
N LEU A 214 -13.47 -8.60 4.39
CA LEU A 214 -12.97 -8.49 3.02
C LEU A 214 -11.81 -9.47 2.78
N TRP A 215 -10.83 -9.52 3.70
CA TRP A 215 -9.68 -10.40 3.60
C TRP A 215 -10.09 -11.87 3.70
N GLU A 216 -10.96 -12.21 4.65
CA GLU A 216 -11.49 -13.57 4.81
C GLU A 216 -12.21 -14.04 3.54
N ARG A 217 -13.05 -13.21 2.93
CA ARG A 217 -13.71 -13.50 1.64
C ARG A 217 -12.72 -13.66 0.47
N ALA A 218 -11.52 -13.15 0.62
CA ALA A 218 -10.44 -13.30 -0.36
C ALA A 218 -9.53 -14.51 -0.12
N GLY A 219 -9.85 -15.38 0.87
CA GLY A 219 -9.06 -16.57 1.22
C GLY A 219 -7.83 -16.25 2.07
N VAL A 220 -7.92 -15.24 2.92
CA VAL A 220 -6.87 -14.86 3.88
C VAL A 220 -7.44 -14.99 5.28
N GLY A 221 -7.00 -15.99 6.03
CA GLY A 221 -7.39 -16.23 7.43
C GLY A 221 -6.43 -15.62 8.44
N ASP A 222 -6.66 -15.92 9.72
CA ASP A 222 -5.87 -15.41 10.86
C ASP A 222 -5.64 -13.89 10.80
N VAL A 223 -6.66 -13.17 10.35
CA VAL A 223 -6.56 -11.73 10.10
C VAL A 223 -6.51 -10.96 11.41
N SER A 224 -5.46 -10.18 11.60
CA SER A 224 -5.34 -9.21 12.69
C SER A 224 -5.31 -7.78 12.17
N LEU A 225 -6.03 -6.89 12.83
CA LEU A 225 -6.10 -5.46 12.53
C LEU A 225 -5.64 -4.65 13.74
N GLU A 226 -4.54 -3.94 13.59
CA GLU A 226 -4.01 -3.00 14.57
C GLU A 226 -4.32 -1.57 14.14
N ARG A 227 -5.03 -0.81 15.02
CA ARG A 227 -5.26 0.62 14.81
C ARG A 227 -4.15 1.42 15.46
N MET A 228 -3.45 2.20 14.66
CA MET A 228 -2.34 3.04 15.10
C MET A 228 -2.75 4.52 15.12
N SER A 229 -2.03 5.34 15.89
CA SER A 229 -2.22 6.79 15.92
C SER A 229 -3.71 7.18 16.14
N PHE A 230 -4.32 6.60 17.19
CA PHE A 230 -5.74 6.80 17.53
C PHE A 230 -6.72 6.38 16.42
N GLY A 231 -6.30 5.50 15.53
CA GLY A 231 -7.11 4.99 14.42
C GLY A 231 -6.92 5.73 13.11
N ALA A 232 -5.97 6.67 13.01
CA ALA A 232 -5.63 7.33 11.76
C ALA A 232 -4.78 6.47 10.82
N GLY A 233 -4.15 5.42 11.33
CA GLY A 233 -3.45 4.39 10.57
C GLY A 233 -3.96 3.01 10.93
N ILE A 234 -3.91 2.10 9.98
CA ILE A 234 -4.29 0.69 10.12
C ILE A 234 -3.14 -0.16 9.61
N VAL A 235 -2.70 -1.12 10.42
CA VAL A 235 -1.82 -2.20 9.98
C VAL A 235 -2.60 -3.49 10.07
N MET A 236 -2.67 -4.22 8.98
CA MET A 236 -3.29 -5.54 8.94
C MET A 236 -2.29 -6.60 8.53
N ARG A 237 -2.47 -7.80 9.06
CA ARG A 237 -1.79 -9.01 8.61
C ARG A 237 -2.75 -10.18 8.62
N GLY A 238 -2.50 -11.13 7.74
CA GLY A 238 -3.20 -12.41 7.70
C GLY A 238 -2.35 -13.48 7.03
N VAL A 239 -2.87 -14.68 6.95
CA VAL A 239 -2.22 -15.84 6.36
C VAL A 239 -3.10 -16.35 5.23
N ARG A 240 -2.51 -16.63 4.06
CA ARG A 240 -3.27 -17.27 2.98
C ARG A 240 -3.75 -18.65 3.41
N ASP A 241 -5.03 -18.94 3.25
CA ASP A 241 -5.62 -20.23 3.59
C ASP A 241 -5.01 -21.36 2.76
N GLY A 242 -4.81 -22.53 3.39
CA GLY A 242 -4.27 -23.72 2.74
C GLY A 242 -5.27 -24.46 1.86
N ASN A 243 -6.57 -24.19 2.01
CA ASN A 243 -7.64 -24.81 1.24
C ASN A 243 -7.92 -23.97 -0.03
N GLY A 244 -7.17 -24.23 -1.09
CA GLY A 244 -7.34 -23.60 -2.38
C GLY A 244 -8.62 -24.05 -3.06
N ALA A 245 -9.66 -23.22 -2.92
CA ALA A 245 -10.70 -23.08 -3.92
C ALA A 245 -11.01 -21.57 -3.99
N LEU A 246 -10.33 -20.88 -4.90
CA LEU A 246 -10.74 -19.56 -5.37
C LEU A 246 -11.72 -19.71 -6.52
#